data_f53f18578615182d0ae85b8816b19221
#
_entry.id   f53f18578615182d0ae85b8816b19221
#
_cell.length_a   1.000
_cell.length_b   1.000
_cell.length_c   1.000
_cell.angle_alpha   90.00
_cell.angle_beta   90.00
_cell.angle_gamma   90.00
#
_symmetry.space_group_name_H-M   'P 1'
#
loop_
_entity.id
_entity.type
_entity.pdbx_description
1 polymer ?
#
loop_
_entity_poly.entity_id
_entity_poly.type
_entity_poly.pdbx_seq_one_letter_code
_entity_poly.pdbx_strand_id
1 'polypeptide(L)'
;MISFIGYYNYTVILTYISLFCSIAGMLFTVNGWYKMAVLCLALSGLCDMFDGKIARRKTDRTDDEKCFGIQIDSLCDMVCFGAFPILLAYSLGMRGPIGIVILAWYGMNGVVRLGYFNVCETKRQEETEEVRKYYSGLPITSIAVVLPLVFVLHTVLRNHFAVALHVAMFVVGTLFVTNIQVKKPRN
;
A
#
# COMPACT_ATOMS: atom_id res chain seq x y z
N MET A 1 21.65 10.33 28.19
CA MET A 1 20.21 10.19 27.81
C MET A 1 20.17 9.56 26.44
N ILE A 2 19.55 8.40 26.28
CA ILE A 2 19.44 7.73 24.96
C ILE A 2 18.32 8.47 24.21
N SER A 3 18.65 9.14 23.11
CA SER A 3 17.66 9.73 22.20
C SER A 3 17.44 8.79 21.00
N PHE A 4 16.19 8.54 20.68
CA PHE A 4 15.85 7.76 19.49
C PHE A 4 15.82 8.68 18.25
N ILE A 5 16.31 8.16 17.11
CA ILE A 5 16.29 8.87 15.84
C ILE A 5 14.85 8.86 15.29
N GLY A 6 14.35 10.03 14.88
CA GLY A 6 13.04 10.17 14.22
C GLY A 6 12.10 11.13 14.93
N TYR A 7 10.95 11.39 14.27
CA TYR A 7 9.89 12.25 14.78
C TYR A 7 8.72 11.37 15.23
N TYR A 8 8.53 11.25 16.56
CA TYR A 8 7.53 10.37 17.16
C TYR A 8 6.28 11.17 17.51
N ASN A 9 5.36 11.24 16.56
CA ASN A 9 4.08 11.91 16.67
C ASN A 9 2.94 10.89 16.69
N TYR A 10 1.82 11.23 17.34
CA TYR A 10 0.60 10.40 17.26
C TYR A 10 0.09 10.23 15.82
N THR A 11 0.50 11.09 14.89
CA THR A 11 0.08 11.04 13.48
C THR A 11 0.66 9.84 12.72
N VAL A 12 1.81 9.28 13.15
CA VAL A 12 2.44 8.10 12.54
C VAL A 12 2.10 6.79 13.26
N ILE A 13 1.34 6.84 14.36
CA ILE A 13 0.99 5.63 15.13
C ILE A 13 0.17 4.66 14.27
N LEU A 14 -0.80 5.18 13.51
CA LEU A 14 -1.66 4.34 12.68
C LEU A 14 -0.90 3.70 11.51
N THR A 15 0.06 4.42 10.93
CA THR A 15 0.99 3.90 9.92
C THR A 15 1.82 2.74 10.49
N TYR A 16 2.31 2.86 11.74
CA TYR A 16 3.03 1.78 12.40
C TYR A 16 2.13 0.58 12.75
N ILE A 17 0.86 0.80 13.10
CA ILE A 17 -0.12 -0.28 13.30
C ILE A 17 -0.37 -1.01 11.98
N SER A 18 -0.53 -0.28 10.87
CA SER A 18 -0.65 -0.84 9.52
C SER A 18 0.56 -1.72 9.17
N LEU A 19 1.76 -1.20 9.43
CA LEU A 19 3.01 -1.94 9.21
C LEU A 19 3.09 -3.20 10.07
N PHE A 20 2.74 -3.11 11.37
CA PHE A 20 2.70 -4.26 12.26
C PHE A 20 1.73 -5.34 11.77
N CYS A 21 0.51 -4.96 11.38
CA CYS A 21 -0.46 -5.87 10.79
C CYS A 21 0.08 -6.54 9.52
N SER A 22 0.77 -5.78 8.67
CA SER A 22 1.34 -6.32 7.44
C SER A 22 2.48 -7.30 7.70
N ILE A 23 3.36 -7.02 8.66
CA ILE A 23 4.43 -7.95 9.07
C ILE A 23 3.82 -9.24 9.64
N ALA A 24 2.82 -9.13 10.51
CA ALA A 24 2.11 -10.30 11.02
C ALA A 24 1.46 -11.11 9.87
N GLY A 25 0.86 -10.42 8.88
CA GLY A 25 0.29 -11.04 7.69
C GLY A 25 1.33 -11.77 6.83
N MET A 26 2.54 -11.21 6.67
CA MET A 26 3.65 -11.89 6.01
C MET A 26 4.05 -13.18 6.74
N LEU A 27 4.14 -13.14 8.07
CA LEU A 27 4.46 -14.31 8.87
C LEU A 27 3.35 -15.38 8.76
N PHE A 28 2.08 -14.98 8.77
CA PHE A 28 0.97 -15.89 8.50
C PHE A 28 1.03 -16.49 7.09
N THR A 29 1.46 -15.72 6.11
CA THR A 29 1.66 -16.19 4.73
C THR A 29 2.70 -17.30 4.66
N VAL A 30 3.87 -17.09 5.30
CA VAL A 30 4.96 -18.08 5.34
C VAL A 30 4.52 -19.38 6.04
N ASN A 31 3.68 -19.26 7.08
CA ASN A 31 3.11 -20.40 7.80
C ASN A 31 1.92 -21.06 7.07
N GLY A 32 1.50 -20.58 5.90
CA GLY A 32 0.37 -21.14 5.15
C GLY A 32 -1.01 -20.74 5.67
N TRP A 33 -1.11 -19.79 6.62
CA TRP A 33 -2.37 -19.31 7.18
C TRP A 33 -2.97 -18.18 6.35
N TYR A 34 -3.26 -18.48 5.08
CA TYR A 34 -3.65 -17.48 4.08
C TYR A 34 -4.88 -16.66 4.44
N LYS A 35 -5.87 -17.25 5.14
CA LYS A 35 -7.07 -16.52 5.59
C LYS A 35 -6.70 -15.40 6.55
N MET A 36 -5.80 -15.69 7.50
CA MET A 36 -5.31 -14.67 8.45
C MET A 36 -4.44 -13.62 7.75
N ALA A 37 -3.60 -14.05 6.81
CA ALA A 37 -2.79 -13.12 5.99
C ALA A 37 -3.67 -12.14 5.22
N VAL A 38 -4.70 -12.63 4.53
CA VAL A 38 -5.65 -11.78 3.78
C VAL A 38 -6.41 -10.82 4.70
N LEU A 39 -6.81 -11.28 5.91
CA LEU A 39 -7.42 -10.41 6.90
C LEU A 39 -6.47 -9.30 7.35
N CYS A 40 -5.19 -9.63 7.60
CA CYS A 40 -4.17 -8.65 7.96
C CYS A 40 -3.96 -7.61 6.85
N LEU A 41 -3.96 -8.03 5.58
CA LEU A 41 -3.85 -7.11 4.44
C LEU A 41 -5.04 -6.14 4.39
N ALA A 42 -6.26 -6.62 4.57
CA ALA A 42 -7.45 -5.79 4.60
C ALA A 42 -7.44 -4.80 5.77
N LEU A 43 -7.04 -5.25 6.97
CA LEU A 43 -6.90 -4.40 8.16
C LEU A 43 -5.82 -3.33 7.97
N SER A 44 -4.67 -3.69 7.38
CA SER A 44 -3.62 -2.74 7.04
C SER A 44 -4.13 -1.65 6.10
N GLY A 45 -4.88 -2.01 5.04
CA GLY A 45 -5.49 -1.04 4.13
C GLY A 45 -6.53 -0.14 4.81
N LEU A 46 -7.28 -0.66 5.78
CA LEU A 46 -8.19 0.17 6.59
C LEU A 46 -7.43 1.17 7.46
N CYS A 47 -6.34 0.75 8.13
CA CYS A 47 -5.51 1.64 8.93
C CYS A 47 -4.95 2.78 8.08
N ASP A 48 -4.39 2.47 6.90
CA ASP A 48 -3.86 3.45 5.95
C ASP A 48 -4.93 4.46 5.48
N MET A 49 -6.15 4.00 5.23
CA MET A 49 -7.23 4.92 4.82
C MET A 49 -7.54 5.98 5.87
N PHE A 50 -7.27 5.71 7.16
CA PHE A 50 -7.57 6.62 8.27
C PHE A 50 -6.37 7.46 8.71
N ASP A 51 -5.12 7.03 8.51
CA ASP A 51 -3.94 7.74 8.99
C ASP A 51 -3.77 9.13 8.36
N GLY A 52 -3.98 9.27 7.05
CA GLY A 52 -3.98 10.55 6.37
C GLY A 52 -5.05 11.53 6.88
N LYS A 53 -6.18 11.04 7.44
CA LYS A 53 -7.19 11.90 8.08
C LYS A 53 -6.70 12.41 9.44
N ILE A 54 -6.02 11.56 10.21
CA ILE A 54 -5.46 11.90 11.52
C ILE A 54 -4.29 12.87 11.36
N ALA A 55 -3.39 12.60 10.41
CA ALA A 55 -2.24 13.45 10.12
C ALA A 55 -2.64 14.90 9.79
N ARG A 56 -3.73 15.08 9.04
CA ARG A 56 -4.24 16.42 8.67
C ARG A 56 -4.88 17.22 9.82
N ARG A 57 -5.23 16.58 10.93
CA ARG A 57 -5.82 17.28 12.10
C ARG A 57 -4.77 17.99 12.95
N LYS A 58 -3.49 17.64 12.80
CA LYS A 58 -2.40 18.29 13.54
C LYS A 58 -1.89 19.48 12.73
N THR A 59 -2.16 20.71 13.19
CA THR A 59 -1.77 21.98 12.54
C THR A 59 -0.35 22.41 12.91
N ASP A 60 0.17 22.01 14.08
CA ASP A 60 1.44 22.46 14.66
C ASP A 60 2.62 21.54 14.26
N ARG A 61 2.77 21.24 12.97
CA ARG A 61 3.87 20.39 12.47
C ARG A 61 4.97 21.25 11.87
N THR A 62 6.22 20.97 12.28
CA THR A 62 7.39 21.54 11.61
C THR A 62 7.51 20.98 10.19
N ASP A 63 8.27 21.67 9.33
CA ASP A 63 8.47 21.19 7.95
C ASP A 63 9.24 19.87 7.91
N ASP A 64 10.18 19.67 8.83
CA ASP A 64 10.89 18.38 9.00
C ASP A 64 9.92 17.26 9.40
N GLU A 65 8.99 17.51 10.32
CA GLU A 65 7.96 16.53 10.70
C GLU A 65 7.01 16.18 9.55
N LYS A 66 6.67 17.16 8.69
CA LYS A 66 5.85 16.93 7.49
C LYS A 66 6.61 16.08 6.48
N CYS A 67 7.87 16.45 6.18
CA CYS A 67 8.74 15.73 5.26
C CYS A 67 8.97 14.29 5.74
N PHE A 68 9.31 14.10 7.02
CA PHE A 68 9.47 12.76 7.61
C PHE A 68 8.19 11.93 7.51
N GLY A 69 7.01 12.55 7.79
CA GLY A 69 5.72 11.88 7.68
C GLY A 69 5.45 11.32 6.27
N ILE A 70 5.74 12.11 5.21
CA ILE A 70 5.59 11.66 3.82
C ILE A 70 6.51 10.47 3.52
N GLN A 71 7.76 10.54 3.96
CA GLN A 71 8.75 9.49 3.69
C GLN A 71 8.41 8.19 4.42
N ILE A 72 8.08 8.27 5.72
CA ILE A 72 7.78 7.08 6.52
C ILE A 72 6.49 6.39 6.04
N ASP A 73 5.48 7.16 5.65
CA ASP A 73 4.24 6.68 5.06
C ASP A 73 4.51 5.85 3.80
N SER A 74 5.26 6.41 2.83
CA SER A 74 5.60 5.71 1.60
C SER A 74 6.49 4.48 1.81
N LEU A 75 7.40 4.50 2.79
CA LEU A 75 8.22 3.35 3.14
C LEU A 75 7.36 2.22 3.73
N CYS A 76 6.44 2.57 4.63
CA CYS A 76 5.48 1.61 5.19
C CYS A 76 4.55 1.06 4.12
N ASP A 77 4.03 1.92 3.23
CA ASP A 77 3.18 1.53 2.10
C ASP A 77 3.87 0.53 1.17
N MET A 78 5.16 0.73 0.89
CA MET A 78 5.91 -0.23 0.06
C MET A 78 6.02 -1.59 0.73
N VAL A 79 6.13 -1.65 2.04
CA VAL A 79 6.12 -2.92 2.78
C VAL A 79 4.71 -3.52 2.80
N CYS A 80 3.70 -2.72 3.17
CA CYS A 80 2.32 -3.16 3.38
C CYS A 80 1.61 -3.57 2.08
N PHE A 81 1.79 -2.77 1.01
CA PHE A 81 1.04 -2.91 -0.24
C PHE A 81 1.93 -3.22 -1.45
N GLY A 82 3.25 -3.20 -1.28
CA GLY A 82 4.21 -3.69 -2.25
C GLY A 82 4.68 -5.11 -1.91
N ALA A 83 5.53 -5.24 -0.89
CA ALA A 83 6.20 -6.51 -0.57
C ALA A 83 5.24 -7.58 -0.05
N PHE A 84 4.32 -7.25 0.84
CA PHE A 84 3.38 -8.22 1.41
C PHE A 84 2.45 -8.86 0.36
N PRO A 85 1.78 -8.12 -0.55
CA PRO A 85 0.99 -8.72 -1.63
C PRO A 85 1.82 -9.60 -2.57
N ILE A 86 3.07 -9.25 -2.84
CA ILE A 86 4.00 -10.08 -3.63
C ILE A 86 4.22 -11.43 -2.95
N LEU A 87 4.57 -11.42 -1.66
CA LEU A 87 4.79 -12.63 -0.88
C LEU A 87 3.53 -13.50 -0.81
N LEU A 88 2.37 -12.88 -0.59
CA LEU A 88 1.09 -13.57 -0.52
C LEU A 88 0.72 -14.19 -1.87
N ALA A 89 0.80 -13.43 -2.96
CA ALA A 89 0.48 -13.92 -4.30
C ALA A 89 1.44 -15.04 -4.76
N TYR A 90 2.73 -14.92 -4.46
CA TYR A 90 3.70 -15.98 -4.68
C TYR A 90 3.32 -17.26 -3.93
N SER A 91 2.97 -17.14 -2.66
CA SER A 91 2.58 -18.27 -1.81
C SER A 91 1.26 -18.92 -2.25
N LEU A 92 0.34 -18.12 -2.81
CA LEU A 92 -0.95 -18.57 -3.36
C LEU A 92 -0.83 -19.24 -4.73
N GLY A 93 0.37 -19.28 -5.35
CA GLY A 93 0.60 -20.08 -6.55
C GLY A 93 1.32 -19.37 -7.71
N MET A 94 1.70 -18.10 -7.60
CA MET A 94 2.48 -17.40 -8.64
C MET A 94 3.97 -17.74 -8.60
N ARG A 95 4.31 -19.03 -8.60
CA ARG A 95 5.69 -19.54 -8.44
C ARG A 95 6.42 -19.77 -9.77
N GLY A 96 5.70 -19.78 -10.89
CA GLY A 96 6.28 -19.99 -12.22
C GLY A 96 7.02 -18.74 -12.74
N PRO A 97 7.84 -18.87 -13.81
CA PRO A 97 8.60 -17.75 -14.39
C PRO A 97 7.73 -16.54 -14.74
N ILE A 98 6.55 -16.78 -15.32
CA ILE A 98 5.58 -15.72 -15.65
C ILE A 98 5.09 -15.02 -14.38
N GLY A 99 4.77 -15.78 -13.33
CA GLY A 99 4.35 -15.22 -12.05
C GLY A 99 5.44 -14.33 -11.44
N ILE A 100 6.70 -14.78 -11.44
CA ILE A 100 7.84 -14.02 -10.93
C ILE A 100 8.00 -12.69 -11.70
N VAL A 101 7.90 -12.71 -13.03
CA VAL A 101 7.99 -11.49 -13.86
C VAL A 101 6.85 -10.53 -13.56
N ILE A 102 5.61 -11.02 -13.39
CA ILE A 102 4.47 -10.17 -13.05
C ILE A 102 4.63 -9.57 -11.64
N LEU A 103 5.11 -10.35 -10.67
CA LEU A 103 5.35 -9.86 -9.30
C LEU A 103 6.48 -8.81 -9.28
N ALA A 104 7.54 -9.00 -10.04
CA ALA A 104 8.60 -8.01 -10.21
C ALA A 104 8.07 -6.72 -10.87
N TRP A 105 7.27 -6.84 -11.92
CA TRP A 105 6.59 -5.72 -12.58
C TRP A 105 5.70 -4.95 -11.62
N TYR A 106 4.88 -5.65 -10.83
CA TYR A 106 4.03 -5.06 -9.80
C TYR A 106 4.86 -4.27 -8.76
N GLY A 107 5.93 -4.86 -8.24
CA GLY A 107 6.78 -4.23 -7.24
C GLY A 107 7.50 -2.98 -7.77
N MET A 108 8.06 -3.05 -8.98
CA MET A 108 8.70 -1.89 -9.63
C MET A 108 7.72 -0.74 -9.81
N ASN A 109 6.53 -1.02 -10.32
CA ASN A 109 5.51 0.02 -10.52
C ASN A 109 5.02 0.61 -9.20
N GLY A 110 4.95 -0.19 -8.12
CA GLY A 110 4.68 0.30 -6.76
C GLY A 110 5.72 1.31 -6.29
N VAL A 111 7.02 1.01 -6.47
CA VAL A 111 8.12 1.94 -6.13
C VAL A 111 8.03 3.23 -6.94
N VAL A 112 7.86 3.12 -8.26
CA VAL A 112 7.72 4.30 -9.14
C VAL A 112 6.53 5.15 -8.72
N ARG A 113 5.40 4.51 -8.40
CA ARG A 113 4.18 5.19 -7.94
C ARG A 113 4.41 6.00 -6.67
N LEU A 114 5.02 5.40 -5.65
CA LEU A 114 5.29 6.04 -4.36
C LEU A 114 6.34 7.14 -4.49
N GLY A 115 7.42 6.90 -5.24
CA GLY A 115 8.44 7.92 -5.51
C GLY A 115 7.85 9.15 -6.23
N TYR A 116 7.03 8.94 -7.27
CA TYR A 116 6.34 10.03 -7.96
C TYR A 116 5.37 10.79 -7.04
N PHE A 117 4.63 10.06 -6.20
CA PHE A 117 3.72 10.65 -5.23
C PHE A 117 4.47 11.56 -4.23
N ASN A 118 5.62 11.11 -3.70
CA ASN A 118 6.42 11.88 -2.75
C ASN A 118 6.89 13.20 -3.36
N VAL A 119 7.44 13.16 -4.59
CA VAL A 119 7.87 14.38 -5.30
C VAL A 119 6.71 15.36 -5.49
N CYS A 120 5.56 14.83 -5.89
CA CYS A 120 4.38 15.66 -6.10
C CYS A 120 3.81 16.23 -4.79
N GLU A 121 3.89 15.49 -3.67
CA GLU A 121 3.36 15.93 -2.38
C GLU A 121 4.29 16.98 -1.75
N THR A 122 5.62 16.79 -1.85
CA THR A 122 6.60 17.78 -1.40
C THR A 122 6.42 19.11 -2.13
N LYS A 123 6.37 19.10 -3.47
CA LYS A 123 6.11 20.32 -4.26
C LYS A 123 4.81 21.01 -3.88
N ARG A 124 3.75 20.24 -3.65
CA ARG A 124 2.46 20.79 -3.23
C ARG A 124 2.56 21.52 -1.88
N GLN A 125 3.30 20.97 -0.92
CA GLN A 125 3.47 21.59 0.40
C GLN A 125 4.26 22.89 0.33
N GLU A 126 5.15 23.03 -0.65
CA GLU A 126 5.90 24.27 -0.92
C GLU A 126 5.03 25.36 -1.58
N GLU A 127 4.06 24.96 -2.41
CA GLU A 127 3.27 25.91 -3.23
C GLU A 127 1.92 26.31 -2.58
N THR A 128 1.22 25.39 -1.89
CA THR A 128 -0.14 25.63 -1.37
C THR A 128 -0.48 24.75 -0.16
N GLU A 129 -1.35 25.26 0.74
CA GLU A 129 -1.97 24.46 1.81
C GLU A 129 -3.22 23.68 1.34
N GLU A 130 -3.64 23.83 0.08
CA GLU A 130 -4.85 23.19 -0.42
C GLU A 130 -4.68 21.68 -0.65
N VAL A 131 -5.73 20.90 -0.34
CA VAL A 131 -5.78 19.45 -0.54
C VAL A 131 -5.97 19.13 -2.03
N ARG A 132 -5.16 18.20 -2.57
CA ARG A 132 -5.32 17.71 -3.97
C ARG A 132 -6.74 17.26 -4.25
N LYS A 133 -7.29 17.72 -5.38
CA LYS A 133 -8.62 17.34 -5.88
C LYS A 133 -8.62 16.05 -6.72
N TYR A 134 -7.47 15.68 -7.29
CA TYR A 134 -7.32 14.51 -8.16
C TYR A 134 -6.08 13.69 -7.80
N TYR A 135 -6.18 12.38 -7.88
CA TYR A 135 -5.05 11.46 -7.85
C TYR A 135 -4.65 11.10 -9.29
N SER A 136 -3.35 11.10 -9.58
CA SER A 136 -2.82 10.53 -10.81
C SER A 136 -2.49 9.05 -10.56
N GLY A 137 -3.14 8.14 -11.24
CA GLY A 137 -2.99 6.69 -11.10
C GLY A 137 -3.75 6.08 -9.91
N LEU A 138 -3.78 4.73 -9.87
CA LEU A 138 -4.43 3.98 -8.82
C LEU A 138 -3.61 4.08 -7.51
N PRO A 139 -4.22 4.34 -6.33
CA PRO A 139 -3.50 4.26 -5.04
C PRO A 139 -2.94 2.86 -4.81
N ILE A 140 -1.73 2.76 -4.22
CA ILE A 140 -1.08 1.47 -3.97
C ILE A 140 -1.91 0.63 -2.98
N THR A 141 -2.61 1.25 -2.06
CA THR A 141 -3.51 0.64 -1.08
C THR A 141 -4.70 -0.09 -1.68
N SER A 142 -5.03 0.16 -2.97
CA SER A 142 -6.10 -0.54 -3.68
C SER A 142 -5.95 -2.06 -3.70
N ILE A 143 -4.72 -2.57 -3.61
CA ILE A 143 -4.43 -4.01 -3.54
C ILE A 143 -5.03 -4.64 -2.27
N ALA A 144 -5.17 -3.88 -1.19
CA ALA A 144 -5.80 -4.35 0.05
C ALA A 144 -7.30 -4.62 -0.08
N VAL A 145 -7.90 -4.22 -1.21
CA VAL A 145 -9.27 -4.59 -1.59
C VAL A 145 -9.27 -5.66 -2.66
N VAL A 146 -8.45 -5.48 -3.71
CA VAL A 146 -8.46 -6.38 -4.87
C VAL A 146 -8.01 -7.79 -4.50
N LEU A 147 -6.91 -7.94 -3.76
CA LEU A 147 -6.35 -9.26 -3.45
C LEU A 147 -7.25 -10.07 -2.49
N PRO A 148 -7.85 -9.49 -1.42
CA PRO A 148 -8.87 -10.17 -0.64
C PRO A 148 -10.10 -10.60 -1.46
N LEU A 149 -10.59 -9.76 -2.38
CA LEU A 149 -11.70 -10.13 -3.26
C LEU A 149 -11.36 -11.33 -4.15
N VAL A 150 -10.19 -11.33 -4.80
CA VAL A 150 -9.71 -12.47 -5.60
C VAL A 150 -9.60 -13.73 -4.73
N PHE A 151 -9.11 -13.58 -3.49
CA PHE A 151 -9.00 -14.70 -2.55
C PHE A 151 -10.36 -15.26 -2.12
N VAL A 152 -11.35 -14.41 -1.82
CA VAL A 152 -12.71 -14.87 -1.49
C VAL A 152 -13.36 -15.61 -2.67
N LEU A 153 -13.09 -15.16 -3.89
CA LEU A 153 -13.57 -15.82 -5.10
C LEU A 153 -12.83 -17.13 -5.42
N HIS A 154 -11.82 -17.52 -4.66
CA HIS A 154 -11.06 -18.78 -4.87
C HIS A 154 -11.96 -20.01 -4.97
N THR A 155 -12.99 -20.12 -4.12
CA THR A 155 -13.93 -21.23 -4.11
C THR A 155 -14.78 -21.31 -5.38
N VAL A 156 -15.07 -20.18 -6.01
CA VAL A 156 -15.84 -20.07 -7.26
C VAL A 156 -14.94 -20.27 -8.46
N LEU A 157 -13.76 -19.67 -8.44
CA LEU A 157 -12.81 -19.69 -9.55
C LEU A 157 -12.11 -21.04 -9.72
N ARG A 158 -11.97 -21.82 -8.65
CA ARG A 158 -11.33 -23.16 -8.67
C ARG A 158 -10.08 -23.20 -9.57
N ASN A 159 -10.20 -23.88 -10.72
CA ASN A 159 -9.07 -24.06 -11.67
C ASN A 159 -8.60 -22.76 -12.34
N HIS A 160 -9.40 -21.69 -12.34
CA HIS A 160 -9.05 -20.39 -12.92
C HIS A 160 -8.47 -19.41 -11.89
N PHE A 161 -8.36 -19.80 -10.62
CA PHE A 161 -7.85 -18.93 -9.56
C PHE A 161 -6.44 -18.40 -9.85
N ALA A 162 -5.54 -19.27 -10.28
CA ALA A 162 -4.18 -18.85 -10.63
C ALA A 162 -4.16 -17.80 -11.75
N VAL A 163 -4.98 -17.99 -12.79
CA VAL A 163 -5.10 -17.01 -13.89
C VAL A 163 -5.64 -15.68 -13.38
N ALA A 164 -6.71 -15.71 -12.58
CA ALA A 164 -7.29 -14.51 -12.00
C ALA A 164 -6.28 -13.74 -11.13
N LEU A 165 -5.47 -14.46 -10.36
CA LEU A 165 -4.42 -13.86 -9.53
C LEU A 165 -3.33 -13.19 -10.38
N HIS A 166 -2.87 -13.84 -11.46
CA HIS A 166 -1.90 -13.26 -12.40
C HIS A 166 -2.45 -11.99 -13.07
N VAL A 167 -3.69 -12.06 -13.56
CA VAL A 167 -4.36 -10.91 -14.20
C VAL A 167 -4.53 -9.77 -13.20
N ALA A 168 -5.00 -10.04 -11.98
CA ALA A 168 -5.18 -9.02 -10.95
C ALA A 168 -3.87 -8.30 -10.61
N MET A 169 -2.78 -9.05 -10.35
CA MET A 169 -1.48 -8.47 -10.02
C MET A 169 -0.89 -7.67 -11.20
N PHE A 170 -1.02 -8.15 -12.42
CA PHE A 170 -0.56 -7.44 -13.62
C PHE A 170 -1.34 -6.14 -13.85
N VAL A 171 -2.66 -6.21 -13.81
CA VAL A 171 -3.55 -5.05 -14.05
C VAL A 171 -3.35 -4.00 -12.97
N VAL A 172 -3.37 -4.37 -11.68
CA VAL A 172 -3.18 -3.42 -10.58
C VAL A 172 -1.80 -2.77 -10.66
N GLY A 173 -0.73 -3.56 -10.87
CA GLY A 173 0.62 -3.03 -11.03
C GLY A 173 0.75 -2.06 -12.20
N THR A 174 0.09 -2.32 -13.32
CA THR A 174 0.07 -1.41 -14.49
C THR A 174 -0.72 -0.13 -14.19
N LEU A 175 -1.85 -0.24 -13.48
CA LEU A 175 -2.67 0.92 -13.11
C LEU A 175 -1.98 1.86 -12.11
N PHE A 176 -0.98 1.41 -11.35
CA PHE A 176 -0.19 2.27 -10.48
C PHE A 176 0.52 3.40 -11.24
N VAL A 177 1.03 3.11 -12.42
CA VAL A 177 1.80 4.06 -13.24
C VAL A 177 1.01 4.64 -14.41
N THR A 178 -0.24 4.22 -14.57
CA THR A 178 -1.11 4.78 -15.63
C THR A 178 -1.65 6.13 -15.20
N ASN A 179 -1.53 7.15 -16.06
CA ASN A 179 -2.00 8.50 -15.76
C ASN A 179 -3.54 8.62 -15.89
N ILE A 180 -4.25 7.96 -14.97
CA ILE A 180 -5.71 8.06 -14.85
C ILE A 180 -5.99 9.05 -13.71
N GLN A 181 -6.73 10.14 -14.03
CA GLN A 181 -7.17 11.09 -13.02
C GLN A 181 -8.36 10.53 -12.26
N VAL A 182 -8.13 10.07 -11.03
CA VAL A 182 -9.19 9.61 -10.14
C VAL A 182 -9.62 10.77 -9.23
N LYS A 183 -10.89 11.15 -9.33
CA LYS A 183 -11.46 12.20 -8.47
C LYS A 183 -11.52 11.71 -7.03
N LYS A 184 -10.97 12.50 -6.10
CA LYS A 184 -11.03 12.19 -4.67
C LYS A 184 -12.48 12.19 -4.21
N PRO A 185 -12.96 11.17 -3.48
CA PRO A 185 -14.30 11.22 -2.91
C PRO A 185 -14.41 12.45 -1.99
N ARG A 186 -15.47 13.26 -2.21
CA ARG A 186 -15.78 14.42 -1.36
C ARG A 186 -16.18 13.88 0.03
N ASN A 187 -15.40 14.23 1.03
CA ASN A 187 -15.83 14.12 2.44
C ASN A 187 -16.55 15.39 2.85
#